data_5eb01867ef1fbd73dbc6c5fe45ef1672
#
_entry.id   5eb01867ef1fbd73dbc6c5fe45ef1672
#
_cell.length_a   1.000
_cell.length_b   1.000
_cell.length_c   1.000
_cell.angle_alpha   90.00
_cell.angle_beta   90.00
_cell.angle_gamma   90.00
#
_symmetry.space_group_name_H-M   'P 1'
#
loop_
_entity.id
_entity.type
_entity.pdbx_description
1 polymer ?
#
loop_
_entity_poly.entity_id
_entity_poly.type
_entity_poly.pdbx_seq_one_letter_code
_entity_poly.pdbx_strand_id
1 'polypeptide(L)'
;LPPCYMETGAFVISKADIVTESTRIGVNVDVYEIPERESQDIDTFADLCSAAALLEAQKIAIYVNGNNKRGIGHIYRALEIADEFYVKPDVYYDVNQTDVKVFGNTTHNLIPVNGIAELYEICKREQYSLFVNDILTTSIDYMIGLRSVLPNAKLINFEDDGEGILKADLV
;
A
#
# COMPACT_ATOMS: atom_id res chain seq x y z
N LEU A 1 -0.04 -32.55 -16.47
CA LEU A 1 -0.14 -31.62 -17.61
C LEU A 1 0.81 -30.46 -17.36
N PRO A 2 1.49 -29.90 -18.38
CA PRO A 2 2.28 -28.70 -18.22
C PRO A 2 1.38 -27.53 -17.80
N PRO A 3 1.93 -26.51 -17.12
CA PRO A 3 1.17 -25.31 -16.78
C PRO A 3 0.63 -24.65 -18.05
N CYS A 4 -0.60 -24.18 -18.00
CA CYS A 4 -1.25 -23.48 -19.08
C CYS A 4 -1.41 -22.01 -18.66
N TYR A 5 -0.92 -21.08 -19.47
CA TYR A 5 -0.98 -19.64 -19.21
C TYR A 5 -1.96 -18.98 -20.15
N MET A 6 -2.66 -17.98 -19.63
CA MET A 6 -3.50 -17.09 -20.44
C MET A 6 -2.78 -15.75 -20.63
N GLU A 7 -2.67 -15.30 -21.88
CA GLU A 7 -2.11 -13.99 -22.17
C GLU A 7 -3.08 -12.90 -21.70
N THR A 8 -2.58 -11.97 -20.87
CA THR A 8 -3.39 -10.86 -20.34
C THR A 8 -3.20 -9.57 -21.14
N GLY A 9 -2.20 -9.52 -22.04
CA GLY A 9 -1.89 -8.30 -22.78
C GLY A 9 -1.28 -7.15 -21.97
N ALA A 10 -0.99 -7.36 -20.70
CA ALA A 10 -0.53 -6.31 -19.78
C ALA A 10 0.77 -5.63 -20.27
N PHE A 11 1.74 -6.39 -20.73
CA PHE A 11 2.94 -5.86 -21.38
C PHE A 11 3.67 -6.93 -22.20
N VAL A 12 4.45 -6.47 -23.16
CA VAL A 12 5.39 -7.29 -23.94
C VAL A 12 6.74 -6.59 -23.97
N ILE A 13 7.79 -7.29 -23.56
CA ILE A 13 9.17 -6.79 -23.63
C ILE A 13 9.91 -7.59 -24.71
N SER A 14 10.36 -6.92 -25.75
CA SER A 14 11.08 -7.54 -26.87
C SER A 14 12.41 -6.85 -27.10
N LYS A 15 13.44 -7.63 -27.51
CA LYS A 15 14.68 -7.05 -28.01
C LYS A 15 14.43 -6.32 -29.32
N ALA A 16 15.05 -5.17 -29.50
CA ALA A 16 14.83 -4.33 -30.68
C ALA A 16 15.16 -5.03 -32.00
N ASP A 17 16.14 -5.93 -32.02
CA ASP A 17 16.61 -6.68 -33.16
C ASP A 17 15.62 -7.73 -33.71
N ILE A 18 14.64 -8.14 -32.87
CA ILE A 18 13.59 -9.10 -33.30
C ILE A 18 12.28 -8.41 -33.69
N VAL A 19 12.13 -7.11 -33.42
CA VAL A 19 10.92 -6.37 -33.80
C VAL A 19 10.97 -6.01 -35.27
N THR A 20 9.93 -6.41 -36.02
CA THR A 20 9.74 -6.10 -37.44
C THR A 20 8.36 -5.47 -37.66
N GLU A 21 8.04 -5.10 -38.90
CA GLU A 21 6.70 -4.61 -39.26
C GLU A 21 5.58 -5.65 -39.04
N SER A 22 5.93 -6.94 -38.99
CA SER A 22 4.96 -8.04 -38.92
C SER A 22 4.97 -8.79 -37.58
N THR A 23 6.00 -8.63 -36.74
CA THR A 23 6.10 -9.32 -35.45
C THR A 23 6.86 -8.52 -34.41
N ARG A 24 6.44 -8.68 -33.17
CA ARG A 24 7.12 -8.18 -31.97
C ARG A 24 7.52 -9.31 -31.00
N ILE A 25 7.23 -10.54 -31.34
CA ILE A 25 7.48 -11.71 -30.48
C ILE A 25 8.50 -12.60 -31.19
N GLY A 26 9.56 -12.95 -30.47
CA GLY A 26 10.62 -13.83 -30.96
C GLY A 26 10.28 -15.31 -30.83
N VAL A 27 11.20 -16.18 -31.28
CA VAL A 27 11.05 -17.64 -31.19
C VAL A 27 11.25 -18.14 -29.77
N ASN A 28 12.11 -17.46 -28.99
CA ASN A 28 12.34 -17.76 -27.58
C ASN A 28 11.53 -16.78 -26.77
N VAL A 29 10.49 -17.28 -26.11
CA VAL A 29 9.56 -16.51 -25.28
C VAL A 29 9.66 -17.03 -23.86
N ASP A 30 9.77 -16.11 -22.92
CA ASP A 30 9.59 -16.37 -21.50
C ASP A 30 8.31 -15.72 -21.02
N VAL A 31 7.73 -16.20 -19.92
CA VAL A 31 6.49 -15.69 -19.37
C VAL A 31 6.72 -15.06 -18.00
N TYR A 32 6.09 -13.93 -17.76
CA TYR A 32 6.01 -13.32 -16.46
C TYR A 32 4.59 -13.54 -15.91
N GLU A 33 4.49 -14.30 -14.81
CA GLU A 33 3.20 -14.60 -14.19
C GLU A 33 2.72 -13.39 -13.39
N ILE A 34 1.51 -12.93 -13.70
CA ILE A 34 0.82 -11.87 -12.97
C ILE A 34 -0.28 -12.54 -12.14
N PRO A 35 -0.42 -12.22 -10.84
CA PRO A 35 -1.53 -12.72 -10.03
C PRO A 35 -2.88 -12.38 -10.67
N GLU A 36 -3.84 -13.29 -10.63
CA GLU A 36 -5.16 -13.14 -11.26
C GLU A 36 -5.84 -11.82 -10.89
N ARG A 37 -5.76 -11.41 -9.61
CA ARG A 37 -6.32 -10.15 -9.11
C ARG A 37 -5.67 -8.88 -9.71
N GLU A 38 -4.46 -9.00 -10.26
CA GLU A 38 -3.68 -7.90 -10.84
C GLU A 38 -3.71 -7.94 -12.38
N SER A 39 -4.36 -8.95 -12.95
CA SER A 39 -4.41 -9.20 -14.40
C SER A 39 -5.72 -8.75 -15.06
N GLN A 40 -6.54 -7.96 -14.36
CA GLN A 40 -7.82 -7.48 -14.86
C GLN A 40 -7.60 -6.52 -16.02
N ASP A 41 -8.00 -6.91 -17.23
CA ASP A 41 -8.12 -6.03 -18.39
C ASP A 41 -9.49 -5.37 -18.43
N ILE A 42 -9.57 -4.14 -18.91
CA ILE A 42 -10.81 -3.34 -18.89
C ILE A 42 -11.21 -3.01 -20.33
N ASP A 43 -11.91 -3.93 -20.97
CA ASP A 43 -12.45 -3.76 -22.33
C ASP A 43 -13.94 -3.39 -22.31
N THR A 44 -14.66 -3.79 -21.26
CA THR A 44 -16.11 -3.60 -21.13
C THR A 44 -16.48 -2.85 -19.86
N PHE A 45 -17.72 -2.34 -19.80
CA PHE A 45 -18.23 -1.75 -18.57
C PHE A 45 -18.31 -2.75 -17.40
N ALA A 46 -18.52 -4.03 -17.70
CA ALA A 46 -18.50 -5.09 -16.69
C ALA A 46 -17.12 -5.27 -16.08
N ASP A 47 -16.06 -5.20 -16.92
CA ASP A 47 -14.67 -5.27 -16.43
C ASP A 47 -14.32 -4.06 -15.56
N LEU A 48 -14.78 -2.87 -15.94
CA LEU A 48 -14.62 -1.66 -15.13
C LEU A 48 -15.30 -1.82 -13.75
N CYS A 49 -16.51 -2.36 -13.69
CA CYS A 49 -17.20 -2.63 -12.43
C CYS A 49 -16.45 -3.66 -11.59
N SER A 50 -15.90 -4.70 -12.21
CA SER A 50 -15.10 -5.73 -11.54
C SER A 50 -13.79 -5.15 -10.98
N ALA A 51 -13.09 -4.35 -11.76
CA ALA A 51 -11.88 -3.66 -11.32
C ALA A 51 -12.15 -2.68 -10.16
N ALA A 52 -13.24 -1.90 -10.24
CA ALA A 52 -13.66 -1.02 -9.16
C ALA A 52 -13.95 -1.80 -7.87
N ALA A 53 -14.69 -2.91 -7.95
CA ALA A 53 -14.97 -3.77 -6.80
C ALA A 53 -13.70 -4.37 -6.17
N LEU A 54 -12.71 -4.75 -6.98
CA LEU A 54 -11.40 -5.22 -6.49
C LEU A 54 -10.63 -4.11 -5.77
N LEU A 55 -10.68 -2.88 -6.26
CA LEU A 55 -10.08 -1.73 -5.59
C LEU A 55 -10.80 -1.38 -4.29
N GLU A 56 -12.12 -1.37 -4.30
CA GLU A 56 -12.94 -1.10 -3.10
C GLU A 56 -12.76 -2.16 -2.01
N ALA A 57 -12.40 -3.39 -2.37
CA ALA A 57 -12.07 -4.43 -1.41
C ALA A 57 -10.74 -4.21 -0.67
N GLN A 58 -9.90 -3.28 -1.13
CA GLN A 58 -8.64 -2.95 -0.45
C GLN A 58 -8.93 -2.08 0.78
N LYS A 59 -8.49 -2.56 1.93
CA LYS A 59 -8.46 -1.76 3.16
C LYS A 59 -7.05 -1.22 3.36
N ILE A 60 -6.95 0.10 3.48
CA ILE A 60 -5.68 0.81 3.59
C ILE A 60 -5.66 1.60 4.89
N ALA A 61 -4.56 1.51 5.62
CA ALA A 61 -4.30 2.32 6.80
C ALA A 61 -3.01 3.13 6.63
N ILE A 62 -3.00 4.34 7.16
CA ILE A 62 -1.82 5.17 7.34
C ILE A 62 -1.68 5.48 8.81
N TYR A 63 -0.52 5.19 9.40
CA TYR A 63 -0.19 5.58 10.76
C TYR A 63 0.84 6.69 10.73
N VAL A 64 0.46 7.86 11.26
CA VAL A 64 1.29 9.05 11.22
C VAL A 64 1.33 9.75 12.57
N ASN A 65 2.51 10.23 12.97
CA ASN A 65 2.68 11.04 14.15
C ASN A 65 3.51 12.29 13.84
N GLY A 66 3.07 13.41 14.36
CA GLY A 66 3.78 14.67 14.20
C GLY A 66 3.32 15.70 15.21
N ASN A 67 4.19 16.63 15.55
CA ASN A 67 3.86 17.76 16.41
C ASN A 67 4.78 18.95 16.11
N ASN A 68 4.44 20.12 16.67
CA ASN A 68 5.19 21.36 16.42
C ASN A 68 6.68 21.30 16.85
N LYS A 69 7.10 20.32 17.64
CA LYS A 69 8.50 20.15 18.06
C LYS A 69 9.28 19.21 17.12
N ARG A 70 8.62 18.18 16.59
CA ARG A 70 9.22 17.19 15.69
C ARG A 70 9.01 17.52 14.22
N GLY A 71 8.14 18.49 13.92
CA GLY A 71 7.70 18.83 12.58
C GLY A 71 6.34 18.24 12.22
N ILE A 72 5.66 18.91 11.31
CA ILE A 72 4.33 18.50 10.78
C ILE A 72 4.42 17.98 9.34
N GLY A 73 5.64 17.85 8.79
CA GLY A 73 5.87 17.36 7.42
C GLY A 73 5.28 15.99 7.18
N HIS A 74 5.44 15.07 8.15
CA HIS A 74 4.82 13.74 8.10
C HIS A 74 3.30 13.81 7.95
N ILE A 75 2.64 14.73 8.67
CA ILE A 75 1.18 14.90 8.60
C ILE A 75 0.74 15.31 7.20
N TYR A 76 1.38 16.34 6.62
CA TYR A 76 1.04 16.80 5.27
C TYR A 76 1.29 15.72 4.22
N ARG A 77 2.44 15.06 4.28
CA ARG A 77 2.75 13.97 3.35
C ARG A 77 1.76 12.80 3.48
N ALA A 78 1.42 12.40 4.70
CA ALA A 78 0.44 11.33 4.94
C ALA A 78 -0.94 11.67 4.34
N LEU A 79 -1.38 12.93 4.45
CA LEU A 79 -2.64 13.38 3.86
C LEU A 79 -2.56 13.46 2.33
N GLU A 80 -1.45 13.95 1.77
CA GLU A 80 -1.22 13.96 0.32
C GLU A 80 -1.21 12.53 -0.25
N ILE A 81 -0.52 11.60 0.41
CA ILE A 81 -0.54 10.18 0.04
C ILE A 81 -1.96 9.62 0.13
N ALA A 82 -2.70 9.97 1.19
CA ALA A 82 -4.08 9.52 1.36
C ALA A 82 -5.01 10.02 0.25
N ASP A 83 -4.73 11.19 -0.32
CA ASP A 83 -5.51 11.74 -1.42
C ASP A 83 -5.31 10.99 -2.74
N GLU A 84 -4.15 10.36 -2.96
CA GLU A 84 -3.85 9.60 -4.18
C GLU A 84 -4.55 8.24 -4.23
N PHE A 85 -5.03 7.71 -3.11
CA PHE A 85 -5.74 6.44 -3.11
C PHE A 85 -7.18 6.58 -3.62
N TYR A 86 -7.59 5.66 -4.48
CA TYR A 86 -8.97 5.56 -4.95
C TYR A 86 -9.96 5.33 -3.80
N VAL A 87 -9.63 4.39 -2.91
CA VAL A 87 -10.33 4.18 -1.64
C VAL A 87 -9.59 4.91 -0.54
N LYS A 88 -10.25 5.87 0.09
CA LYS A 88 -9.63 6.69 1.12
C LYS A 88 -9.20 5.83 2.30
N PRO A 89 -7.92 5.93 2.73
CA PRO A 89 -7.41 5.16 3.86
C PRO A 89 -7.93 5.67 5.20
N ASP A 90 -7.92 4.80 6.19
CA ASP A 90 -8.02 5.18 7.58
C ASP A 90 -6.69 5.79 8.05
N VAL A 91 -6.73 7.00 8.60
CA VAL A 91 -5.53 7.71 9.07
C VAL A 91 -5.48 7.65 10.60
N TYR A 92 -4.55 6.87 11.13
CA TYR A 92 -4.32 6.69 12.56
C TYR A 92 -3.27 7.65 13.09
N TYR A 93 -3.48 8.16 14.31
CA TYR A 93 -2.49 8.97 15.02
C TYR A 93 -2.52 8.67 16.51
N ASP A 94 -1.37 8.70 17.18
CA ASP A 94 -1.28 8.52 18.62
C ASP A 94 -1.57 9.84 19.33
N VAL A 95 -2.62 9.87 20.17
CA VAL A 95 -3.05 11.05 20.92
C VAL A 95 -2.01 11.55 21.92
N ASN A 96 -1.06 10.70 22.33
CA ASN A 96 0.03 11.07 23.21
C ASN A 96 1.18 11.78 22.49
N GLN A 97 1.22 11.69 21.14
CA GLN A 97 2.30 12.23 20.31
C GLN A 97 1.82 13.33 19.38
N THR A 98 0.54 13.34 19.02
CA THR A 98 -0.02 14.20 17.98
C THR A 98 -1.31 14.88 18.45
N ASP A 99 -1.36 16.21 18.39
CA ASP A 99 -2.60 16.96 18.57
C ASP A 99 -3.39 16.93 17.25
N VAL A 100 -4.65 16.53 17.27
CA VAL A 100 -5.52 16.47 16.09
C VAL A 100 -5.57 17.80 15.32
N LYS A 101 -5.36 18.93 15.97
CA LYS A 101 -5.34 20.25 15.33
C LYS A 101 -4.27 20.41 14.26
N VAL A 102 -3.19 19.63 14.30
CA VAL A 102 -2.12 19.71 13.32
C VAL A 102 -2.53 19.17 11.93
N PHE A 103 -3.63 18.38 11.86
CA PHE A 103 -4.19 17.93 10.59
C PHE A 103 -4.99 19.02 9.85
N GLY A 104 -5.31 20.13 10.53
CA GLY A 104 -6.11 21.20 9.93
C GLY A 104 -7.51 20.74 9.52
N ASN A 105 -8.02 21.32 8.43
CA ASN A 105 -9.28 20.90 7.84
C ASN A 105 -9.02 19.81 6.80
N THR A 106 -9.35 18.58 7.13
CA THR A 106 -9.23 17.44 6.21
C THR A 106 -10.55 16.69 6.10
N THR A 107 -10.75 16.02 4.98
CA THR A 107 -11.91 15.12 4.73
C THR A 107 -11.57 13.66 5.03
N HIS A 108 -10.34 13.35 5.39
CA HIS A 108 -9.92 12.00 5.73
C HIS A 108 -10.48 11.55 7.08
N ASN A 109 -10.70 10.26 7.22
CA ASN A 109 -11.13 9.63 8.46
C ASN A 109 -9.95 9.56 9.44
N LEU A 110 -9.88 10.51 10.37
CA LEU A 110 -8.84 10.57 11.39
C LEU A 110 -9.25 9.74 12.61
N ILE A 111 -8.46 8.72 12.94
CA ILE A 111 -8.77 7.79 14.02
C ILE A 111 -7.69 7.89 15.11
N PRO A 112 -8.06 8.40 16.30
CA PRO A 112 -7.14 8.46 17.41
C PRO A 112 -6.87 7.07 17.98
N VAL A 113 -5.62 6.81 18.36
CA VAL A 113 -5.21 5.64 19.13
C VAL A 113 -4.43 6.05 20.36
N ASN A 114 -4.56 5.30 21.44
CA ASN A 114 -3.81 5.49 22.66
C ASN A 114 -2.64 4.51 22.74
N GLY A 115 -1.67 4.73 21.85
CA GLY A 115 -0.48 3.92 21.75
C GLY A 115 -0.62 2.68 20.84
N ILE A 116 0.51 1.97 20.71
CA ILE A 116 0.71 0.88 19.74
C ILE A 116 -0.17 -0.35 20.04
N ALA A 117 -0.46 -0.62 21.30
CA ALA A 117 -1.27 -1.79 21.66
C ALA A 117 -2.70 -1.69 21.12
N GLU A 118 -3.31 -0.51 21.22
CA GLU A 118 -4.64 -0.27 20.64
C GLU A 118 -4.61 -0.33 19.12
N LEU A 119 -3.57 0.22 18.51
CA LEU A 119 -3.36 0.13 17.04
C LEU A 119 -3.33 -1.33 16.58
N TYR A 120 -2.62 -2.22 17.28
CA TYR A 120 -2.57 -3.65 16.93
C TYR A 120 -3.93 -4.33 17.04
N GLU A 121 -4.71 -4.04 18.09
CA GLU A 121 -6.05 -4.63 18.23
C GLU A 121 -6.98 -4.17 17.09
N ILE A 122 -6.89 -2.92 16.67
CA ILE A 122 -7.64 -2.41 15.53
C ILE A 122 -7.17 -3.10 14.25
N CYS A 123 -5.86 -3.16 13.98
CA CYS A 123 -5.30 -3.82 12.80
C CYS A 123 -5.72 -5.29 12.70
N LYS A 124 -5.71 -6.01 13.83
CA LYS A 124 -6.15 -7.40 13.93
C LYS A 124 -7.62 -7.57 13.57
N ARG A 125 -8.47 -6.61 13.94
CA ARG A 125 -9.90 -6.63 13.63
C ARG A 125 -10.17 -6.25 12.18
N GLU A 126 -9.57 -5.18 11.70
CA GLU A 126 -9.86 -4.59 10.39
C GLU A 126 -9.18 -5.32 9.23
N GLN A 127 -8.04 -5.98 9.46
CA GLN A 127 -7.31 -6.75 8.45
C GLN A 127 -6.97 -5.93 7.20
N TYR A 128 -6.16 -4.88 7.37
CA TYR A 128 -5.68 -4.05 6.28
C TYR A 128 -4.84 -4.85 5.28
N SER A 129 -4.98 -4.55 3.99
CA SER A 129 -4.17 -5.11 2.90
C SER A 129 -2.89 -4.29 2.66
N LEU A 130 -2.94 -3.00 3.00
CA LEU A 130 -1.83 -2.08 2.93
C LEU A 130 -1.76 -1.26 4.20
N PHE A 131 -0.58 -1.17 4.80
CA PHE A 131 -0.33 -0.36 5.97
C PHE A 131 0.91 0.51 5.76
N VAL A 132 0.72 1.81 5.85
CA VAL A 132 1.76 2.82 5.65
C VAL A 132 2.14 3.42 7.00
N ASN A 133 3.43 3.37 7.34
CA ASN A 133 3.99 4.09 8.46
C ASN A 133 4.63 5.38 7.95
N ASP A 134 4.17 6.52 8.43
CA ASP A 134 4.82 7.81 8.25
C ASP A 134 5.17 8.39 9.62
N ILE A 135 6.07 7.69 10.31
CA ILE A 135 6.62 8.04 11.62
C ILE A 135 8.14 7.97 11.55
N LEU A 136 8.82 8.91 12.20
CA LEU A 136 10.26 9.12 12.06
C LEU A 136 11.11 7.90 12.41
N THR A 137 10.70 7.10 13.37
CA THR A 137 11.48 5.97 13.86
C THR A 137 10.58 4.79 14.18
N THR A 138 10.79 3.65 13.53
CA THR A 138 10.17 2.39 13.90
C THR A 138 11.18 1.44 14.57
N SER A 139 10.75 0.72 15.60
CA SER A 139 11.55 -0.36 16.17
C SER A 139 11.26 -1.70 15.47
N ILE A 140 12.21 -2.63 15.58
CA ILE A 140 12.02 -4.00 15.10
C ILE A 140 10.80 -4.64 15.79
N ASP A 141 10.65 -4.45 17.10
CA ASP A 141 9.53 -5.04 17.86
C ASP A 141 8.18 -4.51 17.40
N TYR A 142 8.09 -3.20 17.10
CA TYR A 142 6.89 -2.60 16.50
C TYR A 142 6.54 -3.27 15.17
N MET A 143 7.50 -3.39 14.27
CA MET A 143 7.25 -3.96 12.95
C MET A 143 6.95 -5.47 13.00
N ILE A 144 7.56 -6.21 13.92
CA ILE A 144 7.23 -7.63 14.18
C ILE A 144 5.80 -7.74 14.71
N GLY A 145 5.42 -6.90 15.68
CA GLY A 145 4.06 -6.84 16.21
C GLY A 145 3.04 -6.54 15.11
N LEU A 146 3.30 -5.54 14.28
CA LEU A 146 2.45 -5.18 13.15
C LEU A 146 2.30 -6.33 12.16
N ARG A 147 3.40 -6.97 11.77
CA ARG A 147 3.40 -8.16 10.89
C ARG A 147 2.63 -9.32 11.50
N SER A 148 2.66 -9.52 12.82
CA SER A 148 1.94 -10.60 13.49
C SER A 148 0.41 -10.44 13.42
N VAL A 149 -0.08 -9.19 13.43
CA VAL A 149 -1.52 -8.89 13.33
C VAL A 149 -1.99 -8.67 11.89
N LEU A 150 -1.08 -8.32 11.00
CA LEU A 150 -1.31 -8.11 9.55
C LEU A 150 -0.37 -9.00 8.72
N PRO A 151 -0.51 -10.33 8.76
CA PRO A 151 0.45 -11.24 8.12
C PRO A 151 0.52 -11.10 6.60
N ASN A 152 -0.57 -10.71 5.95
CA ASN A 152 -0.70 -10.62 4.50
C ASN A 152 -0.64 -9.18 3.98
N ALA A 153 -0.57 -8.17 4.86
CA ALA A 153 -0.49 -6.78 4.43
C ALA A 153 0.87 -6.44 3.82
N LYS A 154 0.87 -5.50 2.89
CA LYS A 154 2.09 -4.78 2.50
C LYS A 154 2.37 -3.70 3.53
N LEU A 155 3.56 -3.70 4.10
CA LEU A 155 4.02 -2.71 5.08
C LEU A 155 5.01 -1.76 4.41
N ILE A 156 4.67 -0.48 4.39
CA ILE A 156 5.48 0.59 3.79
C ILE A 156 5.90 1.55 4.90
N ASN A 157 7.17 1.93 4.93
CA ASN A 157 7.70 2.93 5.84
C ASN A 157 8.24 4.13 5.05
N PHE A 158 7.84 5.36 5.42
CA PHE A 158 8.35 6.59 4.84
C PHE A 158 9.32 7.28 5.79
N GLU A 159 10.51 7.68 5.28
CA GLU A 159 11.54 8.44 6.02
C GLU A 159 11.84 7.88 7.41
N ASP A 160 11.82 6.57 7.54
CA ASP A 160 12.07 5.88 8.79
C ASP A 160 13.58 5.71 9.00
N ASP A 161 14.13 6.24 10.08
CA ASP A 161 15.52 6.10 10.48
C ASP A 161 15.76 4.96 11.50
N GLY A 162 14.71 4.23 11.84
CA GLY A 162 14.73 3.15 12.81
C GLY A 162 15.10 1.79 12.22
N GLU A 163 15.49 0.85 13.09
CA GLU A 163 15.82 -0.52 12.68
C GLU A 163 14.62 -1.31 12.15
N GLY A 164 13.40 -0.82 12.38
CA GLY A 164 12.16 -1.42 11.88
C GLY A 164 12.07 -1.46 10.36
N ILE A 165 12.79 -0.58 9.65
CA ILE A 165 12.85 -0.57 8.17
C ILE A 165 13.23 -1.94 7.58
N LEU A 166 14.01 -2.74 8.30
CA LEU A 166 14.44 -4.08 7.87
C LEU A 166 13.27 -5.09 7.81
N LYS A 167 12.12 -4.73 8.34
CA LYS A 167 10.89 -5.56 8.36
C LYS A 167 9.76 -5.00 7.49
N ALA A 168 9.97 -3.86 6.85
CA ALA A 168 9.06 -3.30 5.87
C ALA A 168 9.19 -4.02 4.50
N ASP A 169 8.13 -4.01 3.72
CA ASP A 169 8.14 -4.52 2.34
C ASP A 169 8.68 -3.45 1.36
N LEU A 170 8.52 -2.16 1.73
CA LEU A 170 9.02 -1.00 0.99
C LEU A 170 9.42 0.11 1.96
N VAL A 171 10.50 0.83 1.65
CA VAL A 171 11.01 1.99 2.39
C VAL A 171 11.24 3.16 1.44
#